data_1b32fd22a0c3d1e35b2bd72632597c63
#
_entry.id   1b32fd22a0c3d1e35b2bd72632597c63
#
_cell.length_a   1.000
_cell.length_b   1.000
_cell.length_c   1.000
_cell.angle_alpha   90.00
_cell.angle_beta   90.00
_cell.angle_gamma   90.00
#
_symmetry.space_group_name_H-M   'P 1'
#
loop_
_entity.id
_entity.type
_entity.pdbx_description
1 polymer ?
#
loop_
_entity_poly.entity_id
_entity_poly.type
_entity_poly.pdbx_seq_one_letter_code
_entity_poly.pdbx_strand_id
1 'polypeptide(L)'
;MGKLPEEFQVAAEVAEMGADVSASELHGLLSGWLAAGGALSADWPAQLLVDQALPKPAEDSELHKLAQTTAQQFKDTEFGFQLLLPDDDDDATDVALRAARLLEWCGGFVAGFGLGGAKSDGLSEDGQEALHDLVAMSRSDLEAEADSDEDALTEIEEYVKVAALLLHSEVAMARDYRRQFN
;
A
#
# COMPACT_ATOMS: atom_id res chain seq x y z
N MET A 1 11.14 6.76 14.16
CA MET A 1 10.36 6.18 13.06
C MET A 1 9.10 5.52 13.60
N GLY A 2 7.96 5.87 13.06
CA GLY A 2 6.71 5.26 13.48
C GLY A 2 6.58 3.83 12.94
N LYS A 3 6.30 2.88 13.82
CA LYS A 3 5.83 1.54 13.43
C LYS A 3 4.38 1.66 12.95
N LEU A 4 4.00 0.90 11.91
CA LEU A 4 2.59 0.75 11.52
C LEU A 4 1.77 0.20 12.69
N PRO A 5 0.48 0.53 12.81
CA PRO A 5 -0.41 -0.18 13.72
C PRO A 5 -0.48 -1.67 13.36
N GLU A 6 -0.92 -2.48 14.32
CA GLU A 6 -1.09 -3.92 14.07
C GLU A 6 -2.23 -4.17 13.06
N GLU A 7 -2.03 -5.12 12.15
CA GLU A 7 -2.99 -5.38 11.07
C GLU A 7 -4.40 -5.67 11.60
N PHE A 8 -4.52 -6.50 12.63
CA PHE A 8 -5.81 -6.87 13.19
C PHE A 8 -6.57 -5.68 13.83
N GLN A 9 -5.84 -4.67 14.35
CA GLN A 9 -6.45 -3.45 14.90
C GLN A 9 -7.03 -2.58 13.78
N VAL A 10 -6.29 -2.43 12.68
CA VAL A 10 -6.79 -1.75 11.49
C VAL A 10 -7.98 -2.49 10.88
N ALA A 11 -7.91 -3.82 10.79
CA ALA A 11 -9.00 -4.65 10.29
C ALA A 11 -10.28 -4.49 11.12
N ALA A 12 -10.17 -4.39 12.45
CA ALA A 12 -11.31 -4.14 13.33
C ALA A 12 -11.97 -2.77 13.03
N GLU A 13 -11.18 -1.70 12.88
CA GLU A 13 -11.72 -0.38 12.53
C GLU A 13 -12.33 -0.33 11.13
N VAL A 14 -11.74 -1.02 10.15
CA VAL A 14 -12.30 -1.16 8.80
C VAL A 14 -13.67 -1.82 8.84
N ALA A 15 -13.81 -2.89 9.63
CA ALA A 15 -15.09 -3.58 9.81
C ALA A 15 -16.13 -2.69 10.52
N GLU A 16 -15.75 -1.96 11.57
CA GLU A 16 -16.62 -1.00 12.27
C GLU A 16 -17.09 0.14 11.36
N MET A 17 -16.22 0.59 10.47
CA MET A 17 -16.53 1.61 9.48
C MET A 17 -17.53 1.11 8.41
N GLY A 18 -17.67 -0.20 8.25
CA GLY A 18 -18.56 -0.83 7.27
C GLY A 18 -17.96 -0.90 5.86
N ALA A 19 -16.65 -0.76 5.72
CA ALA A 19 -15.98 -0.93 4.44
C ALA A 19 -15.73 -2.41 4.13
N ASP A 20 -15.93 -2.80 2.88
CA ASP A 20 -15.74 -4.19 2.40
C ASP A 20 -14.37 -4.33 1.71
N VAL A 21 -13.33 -4.08 2.49
CA VAL A 21 -11.92 -4.24 2.07
C VAL A 21 -11.11 -4.79 3.22
N SER A 22 -10.01 -5.50 2.94
CA SER A 22 -9.07 -5.90 3.99
C SER A 22 -8.19 -4.72 4.43
N ALA A 23 -7.61 -4.82 5.61
CA ALA A 23 -6.65 -3.84 6.10
C ALA A 23 -5.44 -3.72 5.16
N SER A 24 -4.97 -4.84 4.60
CA SER A 24 -3.87 -4.87 3.64
C SER A 24 -4.22 -4.17 2.33
N GLU A 25 -5.41 -4.43 1.79
CA GLU A 25 -5.90 -3.75 0.58
C GLU A 25 -6.04 -2.24 0.79
N LEU A 26 -6.62 -1.83 1.92
CA LEU A 26 -6.77 -0.41 2.27
C LEU A 26 -5.41 0.29 2.42
N HIS A 27 -4.43 -0.38 3.05
CA HIS A 27 -3.07 0.16 3.16
C HIS A 27 -2.38 0.24 1.80
N GLY A 28 -2.59 -0.75 0.93
CA GLY A 28 -2.12 -0.70 -0.46
C GLY A 28 -2.69 0.51 -1.20
N LEU A 29 -4.00 0.70 -1.12
CA LEU A 29 -4.71 1.83 -1.75
C LEU A 29 -4.18 3.19 -1.28
N LEU A 30 -3.99 3.36 0.03
CA LEU A 30 -3.38 4.54 0.64
C LEU A 30 -1.93 4.74 0.15
N SER A 31 -1.15 3.68 0.15
CA SER A 31 0.25 3.71 -0.28
C SER A 31 0.39 4.10 -1.75
N GLY A 32 -0.43 3.53 -2.62
CA GLY A 32 -0.46 3.88 -4.04
C GLY A 32 -0.86 5.34 -4.28
N TRP A 33 -1.89 5.83 -3.58
CA TRP A 33 -2.29 7.23 -3.63
C TRP A 33 -1.17 8.18 -3.23
N LEU A 34 -0.49 7.90 -2.11
CA LEU A 34 0.63 8.71 -1.64
C LEU A 34 1.84 8.61 -2.58
N ALA A 35 2.14 7.42 -3.11
CA ALA A 35 3.23 7.21 -4.07
C ALA A 35 3.00 8.00 -5.38
N ALA A 36 1.76 8.09 -5.83
CA ALA A 36 1.38 8.92 -6.97
C ALA A 36 1.39 10.43 -6.66
N GLY A 37 1.67 10.79 -5.42
CA GLY A 37 1.72 12.17 -4.94
C GLY A 37 0.38 12.73 -4.53
N GLY A 38 -0.57 11.90 -4.21
CA GLY A 38 -1.84 12.29 -3.62
C GLY A 38 -1.67 12.94 -2.25
N ALA A 39 -2.50 13.92 -1.94
CA ALA A 39 -2.51 14.56 -0.64
C ALA A 39 -3.36 13.78 0.36
N LEU A 40 -2.85 13.65 1.59
CA LEU A 40 -3.59 13.03 2.67
C LEU A 40 -4.68 13.99 3.18
N SER A 41 -5.94 13.55 3.13
CA SER A 41 -7.08 14.26 3.68
C SER A 41 -7.56 13.62 4.98
N ALA A 42 -8.33 14.36 5.78
CA ALA A 42 -8.87 13.84 7.04
C ALA A 42 -9.93 12.75 6.83
N ASP A 43 -10.60 12.74 5.69
CA ASP A 43 -11.62 11.77 5.26
C ASP A 43 -11.09 10.81 4.18
N TRP A 44 -9.79 10.53 4.23
CA TRP A 44 -9.09 9.75 3.22
C TRP A 44 -9.73 8.38 2.88
N PRO A 45 -10.32 7.62 3.85
CA PRO A 45 -10.95 6.34 3.48
C PRO A 45 -12.17 6.55 2.57
N ALA A 46 -13.01 7.53 2.88
CA ALA A 46 -14.17 7.88 2.04
C ALA A 46 -13.75 8.34 0.64
N GLN A 47 -12.66 9.09 0.56
CA GLN A 47 -12.09 9.57 -0.69
C GLN A 47 -11.53 8.41 -1.53
N LEU A 48 -10.71 7.54 -0.95
CA LEU A 48 -10.03 6.47 -1.68
C LEU A 48 -10.95 5.32 -2.05
N LEU A 49 -11.93 5.00 -1.19
CA LEU A 49 -12.93 3.97 -1.45
C LEU A 49 -14.13 4.49 -2.27
N VAL A 50 -14.13 5.78 -2.58
CA VAL A 50 -15.20 6.45 -3.33
C VAL A 50 -16.58 6.23 -2.69
N ASP A 51 -16.61 6.24 -1.36
CA ASP A 51 -17.82 6.07 -0.56
C ASP A 51 -17.97 7.20 0.47
N GLN A 52 -18.80 8.17 0.15
CA GLN A 52 -19.06 9.34 0.99
C GLN A 52 -19.84 9.03 2.28
N ALA A 53 -20.38 7.80 2.41
CA ALA A 53 -21.06 7.37 3.63
C ALA A 53 -20.10 6.91 4.72
N LEU A 54 -18.85 6.66 4.38
CA LEU A 54 -17.84 6.22 5.36
C LEU A 54 -17.49 7.34 6.34
N PRO A 55 -17.38 7.01 7.63
CA PRO A 55 -17.03 8.00 8.64
C PRO A 55 -15.58 8.45 8.52
N LYS A 56 -15.33 9.67 8.93
CA LYS A 56 -13.97 10.20 9.07
C LYS A 56 -13.28 9.51 10.25
N PRO A 57 -12.03 9.00 10.08
CA PRO A 57 -11.26 8.45 11.19
C PRO A 57 -11.05 9.47 12.32
N ALA A 58 -11.18 9.01 13.57
CA ALA A 58 -10.83 9.81 14.73
C ALA A 58 -9.31 10.04 14.81
N GLU A 59 -8.89 11.14 15.41
CA GLU A 59 -7.46 11.53 15.49
C GLU A 59 -6.59 10.53 16.30
N ASP A 60 -7.21 9.76 17.19
CA ASP A 60 -6.57 8.73 18.00
C ASP A 60 -6.77 7.30 17.46
N SER A 61 -7.43 7.15 16.30
CA SER A 61 -7.73 5.86 15.71
C SER A 61 -6.52 5.20 15.05
N GLU A 62 -6.58 3.89 14.85
CA GLU A 62 -5.55 3.13 14.14
C GLU A 62 -5.49 3.51 12.65
N LEU A 63 -6.62 3.84 12.05
CA LEU A 63 -6.67 4.37 10.67
C LEU A 63 -5.95 5.72 10.54
N HIS A 64 -6.10 6.61 11.53
CA HIS A 64 -5.36 7.87 11.53
C HIS A 64 -3.86 7.63 11.68
N LYS A 65 -3.44 6.77 12.61
CA LYS A 65 -2.03 6.39 12.80
C LYS A 65 -1.45 5.74 11.53
N LEU A 66 -2.21 4.84 10.90
CA LEU A 66 -1.83 4.19 9.65
C LEU A 66 -1.48 5.24 8.58
N ALA A 67 -2.36 6.20 8.36
CA ALA A 67 -2.18 7.23 7.36
C ALA A 67 -0.96 8.12 7.64
N GLN A 68 -0.79 8.57 8.88
CA GLN A 68 0.34 9.41 9.29
C GLN A 68 1.68 8.65 9.17
N THR A 69 1.70 7.41 9.64
CA THR A 69 2.92 6.59 9.60
C THR A 69 3.33 6.26 8.16
N THR A 70 2.37 5.87 7.32
CA THR A 70 2.64 5.58 5.90
C THR A 70 3.20 6.80 5.17
N ALA A 71 2.57 7.97 5.36
CA ALA A 71 3.05 9.21 4.78
C ALA A 71 4.46 9.58 5.27
N GLN A 72 4.78 9.31 6.54
CA GLN A 72 6.10 9.54 7.10
C GLN A 72 7.14 8.57 6.53
N GLN A 73 6.79 7.29 6.37
CA GLN A 73 7.69 6.27 5.82
C GLN A 73 8.09 6.55 4.36
N PHE A 74 7.19 7.12 3.55
CA PHE A 74 7.54 7.56 2.20
C PHE A 74 8.50 8.76 2.17
N LYS A 75 8.52 9.58 3.20
CA LYS A 75 9.45 10.71 3.32
C LYS A 75 10.81 10.30 3.86
N ASP A 76 10.88 9.14 4.49
CA ASP A 76 12.11 8.63 5.09
C ASP A 76 13.01 8.03 4.02
N THR A 77 14.24 8.52 3.94
CA THR A 77 15.26 8.04 3.00
C THR A 77 15.98 6.78 3.45
N GLU A 78 15.72 6.29 4.66
CA GLU A 78 16.39 5.13 5.26
C GLU A 78 15.69 3.79 4.99
N PHE A 79 14.81 3.72 3.98
CA PHE A 79 14.11 2.50 3.55
C PHE A 79 13.21 1.84 4.62
N GLY A 80 12.62 2.65 5.51
CA GLY A 80 11.76 2.19 6.59
C GLY A 80 10.32 1.85 6.17
N PHE A 81 10.01 1.78 4.87
CA PHE A 81 8.66 1.48 4.39
C PHE A 81 8.25 0.03 4.72
N GLN A 82 7.06 -0.13 5.28
CA GLN A 82 6.51 -1.40 5.71
C GLN A 82 5.19 -1.69 5.00
N LEU A 83 4.93 -2.97 4.74
CA LEU A 83 3.62 -3.46 4.27
C LEU A 83 2.77 -3.82 5.50
N LEU A 84 1.50 -3.45 5.48
CA LEU A 84 0.54 -3.90 6.50
C LEU A 84 0.02 -5.28 6.11
N LEU A 85 0.58 -6.31 6.72
CA LEU A 85 0.24 -7.70 6.50
C LEU A 85 0.00 -8.39 7.86
N PRO A 86 -0.75 -9.50 7.90
CA PRO A 86 -0.88 -10.30 9.13
C PRO A 86 0.50 -10.73 9.64
N ASP A 87 0.69 -10.72 10.97
CA ASP A 87 1.96 -11.09 11.60
C ASP A 87 2.28 -12.59 11.42
N ASP A 88 3.58 -12.89 11.28
CA ASP A 88 4.09 -14.28 11.20
C ASP A 88 4.21 -14.94 12.58
N ASP A 89 4.08 -14.17 13.68
CA ASP A 89 4.38 -14.60 15.04
C ASP A 89 3.29 -15.52 15.67
N ASP A 90 2.18 -15.69 14.98
CA ASP A 90 1.11 -16.58 15.43
C ASP A 90 1.19 -17.89 14.61
N ASP A 91 1.38 -19.03 15.29
CA ASP A 91 1.33 -20.39 14.70
C ASP A 91 0.07 -20.64 13.85
N ALA A 92 -0.89 -19.74 13.89
CA ALA A 92 -2.13 -19.77 13.15
C ALA A 92 -2.12 -18.92 11.87
N THR A 93 -1.10 -18.07 11.63
CA THR A 93 -1.03 -17.31 10.38
C THR A 93 -0.47 -18.19 9.29
N ASP A 94 -1.36 -18.75 8.53
CA ASP A 94 -1.05 -19.50 7.34
C ASP A 94 -0.29 -18.63 6.33
N VAL A 95 0.83 -19.12 5.82
CA VAL A 95 1.61 -18.48 4.73
C VAL A 95 0.69 -18.14 3.54
N ALA A 96 -0.29 -19.00 3.25
CA ALA A 96 -1.29 -18.76 2.23
C ALA A 96 -2.14 -17.51 2.50
N LEU A 97 -2.57 -17.27 3.74
CA LEU A 97 -3.31 -16.06 4.11
C LEU A 97 -2.45 -14.81 3.93
N ARG A 98 -1.21 -14.83 4.39
CA ARG A 98 -0.28 -13.72 4.23
C ARG A 98 0.00 -13.42 2.76
N ALA A 99 0.18 -14.45 1.94
CA ALA A 99 0.33 -14.32 0.49
C ALA A 99 -0.92 -13.70 -0.16
N ALA A 100 -2.12 -14.17 0.19
CA ALA A 100 -3.37 -13.59 -0.30
C ALA A 100 -3.50 -12.09 0.07
N ARG A 101 -3.15 -11.72 1.29
CA ARG A 101 -3.15 -10.32 1.74
C ARG A 101 -2.11 -9.47 1.01
N LEU A 102 -0.96 -10.02 0.68
CA LEU A 102 0.04 -9.34 -0.15
C LEU A 102 -0.50 -9.02 -1.55
N LEU A 103 -1.23 -9.95 -2.17
CA LEU A 103 -1.86 -9.71 -3.47
C LEU A 103 -2.95 -8.64 -3.41
N GLU A 104 -3.76 -8.64 -2.36
CA GLU A 104 -4.75 -7.59 -2.12
C GLU A 104 -4.07 -6.23 -1.92
N TRP A 105 -2.95 -6.20 -1.19
CA TRP A 105 -2.14 -5.00 -1.04
C TRP A 105 -1.65 -4.47 -2.39
N CYS A 106 -1.11 -5.34 -3.25
CA CYS A 106 -0.67 -4.97 -4.60
C CYS A 106 -1.81 -4.41 -5.44
N GLY A 107 -2.98 -5.03 -5.39
CA GLY A 107 -4.19 -4.55 -6.07
C GLY A 107 -4.62 -3.17 -5.58
N GLY A 108 -4.65 -2.99 -4.28
CA GLY A 108 -4.91 -1.70 -3.66
C GLY A 108 -3.90 -0.64 -4.10
N PHE A 109 -2.60 -0.96 -4.07
CA PHE A 109 -1.55 -0.03 -4.50
C PHE A 109 -1.73 0.42 -5.95
N VAL A 110 -1.96 -0.50 -6.87
CA VAL A 110 -2.19 -0.18 -8.29
C VAL A 110 -3.42 0.73 -8.45
N ALA A 111 -4.51 0.43 -7.75
CA ALA A 111 -5.72 1.26 -7.77
C ALA A 111 -5.46 2.67 -7.21
N GLY A 112 -4.82 2.78 -6.05
CA GLY A 112 -4.46 4.05 -5.42
C GLY A 112 -3.52 4.88 -6.28
N PHE A 113 -2.53 4.24 -6.89
CA PHE A 113 -1.59 4.89 -7.81
C PHE A 113 -2.31 5.48 -9.03
N GLY A 114 -3.25 4.73 -9.61
CA GLY A 114 -4.09 5.22 -10.68
C GLY A 114 -4.98 6.40 -10.27
N LEU A 115 -5.60 6.34 -9.09
CA LEU A 115 -6.42 7.43 -8.55
C LEU A 115 -5.59 8.71 -8.33
N GLY A 116 -4.34 8.59 -7.95
CA GLY A 116 -3.43 9.72 -7.78
C GLY A 116 -3.04 10.44 -9.06
N GLY A 117 -3.41 9.90 -10.22
CA GLY A 117 -3.22 10.50 -11.53
C GLY A 117 -1.79 10.38 -12.07
N ALA A 118 -0.94 9.58 -11.47
CA ALA A 118 0.37 9.27 -12.04
C ALA A 118 0.20 8.41 -13.29
N LYS A 119 0.91 8.79 -14.36
CA LYS A 119 0.84 8.08 -15.64
C LYS A 119 2.07 7.22 -15.84
N SER A 120 1.88 6.01 -16.35
CA SER A 120 2.95 5.06 -16.62
C SER A 120 3.96 5.59 -17.64
N ASP A 121 3.53 6.39 -18.63
CA ASP A 121 4.40 7.01 -19.63
C ASP A 121 5.37 8.07 -19.08
N GLY A 122 5.11 8.55 -17.86
CA GLY A 122 6.00 9.46 -17.12
C GLY A 122 7.06 8.75 -16.26
N LEU A 123 7.04 7.42 -16.20
CA LEU A 123 7.98 6.60 -15.44
C LEU A 123 9.16 6.16 -16.32
N SER A 124 10.31 5.88 -15.69
CA SER A 124 11.41 5.19 -16.34
C SER A 124 11.01 3.76 -16.78
N GLU A 125 11.86 3.10 -17.55
CA GLU A 125 11.65 1.68 -17.89
C GLU A 125 11.54 0.82 -16.64
N ASP A 126 12.40 1.02 -15.63
CA ASP A 126 12.37 0.29 -14.36
C ASP A 126 11.07 0.57 -13.59
N GLY A 127 10.61 1.81 -13.56
CA GLY A 127 9.32 2.18 -12.93
C GLY A 127 8.12 1.56 -13.64
N GLN A 128 8.13 1.53 -14.97
CA GLN A 128 7.08 0.87 -15.75
C GLN A 128 7.06 -0.63 -15.52
N GLU A 129 8.23 -1.28 -15.46
CA GLU A 129 8.36 -2.69 -15.14
C GLU A 129 7.84 -2.99 -13.72
N ALA A 130 8.27 -2.22 -12.73
CA ALA A 130 7.80 -2.36 -11.35
C ALA A 130 6.27 -2.24 -11.24
N LEU A 131 5.66 -1.25 -11.92
CA LEU A 131 4.21 -1.09 -11.94
C LEU A 131 3.51 -2.28 -12.63
N HIS A 132 4.07 -2.74 -13.76
CA HIS A 132 3.56 -3.90 -14.48
C HIS A 132 3.59 -5.16 -13.61
N ASP A 133 4.67 -5.38 -12.87
CA ASP A 133 4.81 -6.52 -11.97
C ASP A 133 3.81 -6.49 -10.82
N LEU A 134 3.55 -5.31 -10.22
CA LEU A 134 2.51 -5.17 -9.20
C LEU A 134 1.11 -5.46 -9.77
N VAL A 135 0.83 -5.05 -11.00
CA VAL A 135 -0.41 -5.40 -11.70
C VAL A 135 -0.51 -6.91 -11.91
N ALA A 136 0.57 -7.55 -12.37
CA ALA A 136 0.60 -9.00 -12.59
C ALA A 136 0.39 -9.76 -11.27
N MET A 137 1.06 -9.34 -10.19
CA MET A 137 0.88 -9.92 -8.85
C MET A 137 -0.57 -9.79 -8.38
N SER A 138 -1.20 -8.64 -8.54
CA SER A 138 -2.58 -8.42 -8.11
C SER A 138 -3.61 -9.32 -8.81
N ARG A 139 -3.25 -9.89 -9.94
CA ARG A 139 -4.09 -10.79 -10.75
C ARG A 139 -3.70 -12.25 -10.63
N SER A 140 -2.60 -12.55 -9.95
CA SER A 140 -2.13 -13.92 -9.80
C SER A 140 -2.97 -14.65 -8.74
N ASP A 141 -3.06 -15.97 -8.88
CA ASP A 141 -3.66 -16.87 -7.92
C ASP A 141 -2.53 -17.61 -7.19
N LEU A 142 -2.00 -16.97 -6.14
CA LEU A 142 -0.95 -17.57 -5.30
C LEU A 142 -1.48 -18.73 -4.46
N GLU A 143 -2.80 -18.95 -4.35
CA GLU A 143 -3.35 -20.15 -3.71
C GLU A 143 -2.93 -21.43 -4.46
N ALA A 144 -2.74 -21.35 -5.77
CA ALA A 144 -2.24 -22.45 -6.58
C ALA A 144 -0.73 -22.71 -6.42
N GLU A 145 0.00 -21.73 -5.90
CA GLU A 145 1.44 -21.81 -5.62
C GLU A 145 1.74 -21.96 -4.12
N ALA A 146 0.73 -22.28 -3.29
CA ALA A 146 0.79 -22.34 -1.83
C ALA A 146 1.69 -23.45 -1.24
N ASP A 147 2.43 -24.18 -2.07
CA ASP A 147 3.65 -24.87 -1.67
C ASP A 147 4.84 -23.89 -1.51
N SER A 148 4.57 -22.59 -1.61
CA SER A 148 5.59 -21.56 -1.51
C SER A 148 6.07 -21.45 -0.08
N ASP A 149 7.32 -21.74 0.06
CA ASP A 149 8.20 -21.52 1.16
C ASP A 149 8.05 -20.10 1.73
N GLU A 150 8.02 -19.98 3.05
CA GLU A 150 8.03 -18.71 3.78
C GLU A 150 9.16 -17.77 3.33
N ASP A 151 10.33 -18.33 2.99
CA ASP A 151 11.46 -17.57 2.47
C ASP A 151 11.14 -16.94 1.11
N ALA A 152 10.45 -17.64 0.22
CA ALA A 152 10.02 -17.11 -1.07
C ALA A 152 9.03 -15.96 -0.92
N LEU A 153 8.09 -16.06 0.02
CA LEU A 153 7.14 -14.98 0.31
C LEU A 153 7.86 -13.73 0.84
N THR A 154 8.84 -13.91 1.73
CA THR A 154 9.65 -12.81 2.26
C THR A 154 10.41 -12.07 1.14
N GLU A 155 10.96 -12.80 0.17
CA GLU A 155 11.62 -12.18 -1.00
C GLU A 155 10.64 -11.36 -1.85
N ILE A 156 9.43 -11.86 -2.05
CA ILE A 156 8.37 -11.14 -2.79
C ILE A 156 7.95 -9.88 -2.02
N GLU A 157 7.78 -9.96 -0.71
CA GLU A 157 7.45 -8.80 0.13
C GLU A 157 8.53 -7.70 0.03
N GLU A 158 9.79 -8.07 0.09
CA GLU A 158 10.90 -7.12 -0.08
C GLU A 158 10.90 -6.48 -1.48
N TYR A 159 10.63 -7.27 -2.52
CA TYR A 159 10.48 -6.74 -3.88
C TYR A 159 9.33 -5.72 -3.96
N VAL A 160 8.17 -6.04 -3.40
CA VAL A 160 6.99 -5.15 -3.40
C VAL A 160 7.30 -3.82 -2.70
N LYS A 161 8.00 -3.85 -1.56
CA LYS A 161 8.45 -2.64 -0.87
C LYS A 161 9.34 -1.76 -1.75
N VAL A 162 10.33 -2.39 -2.39
CA VAL A 162 11.27 -1.68 -3.28
C VAL A 162 10.52 -1.08 -4.48
N ALA A 163 9.60 -1.82 -5.08
CA ALA A 163 8.77 -1.33 -6.19
C ALA A 163 7.94 -0.10 -5.78
N ALA A 164 7.29 -0.14 -4.61
CA ALA A 164 6.52 0.99 -4.10
C ALA A 164 7.39 2.24 -3.86
N LEU A 165 8.57 2.07 -3.28
CA LEU A 165 9.52 3.16 -3.04
C LEU A 165 10.07 3.73 -4.35
N LEU A 166 10.37 2.89 -5.33
CA LEU A 166 10.83 3.31 -6.65
C LEU A 166 9.77 4.18 -7.32
N LEU A 167 8.54 3.72 -7.38
CA LEU A 167 7.43 4.46 -7.99
C LEU A 167 7.19 5.80 -7.30
N HIS A 168 7.24 5.83 -5.95
CA HIS A 168 7.14 7.08 -5.21
C HIS A 168 8.28 8.05 -5.55
N SER A 169 9.52 7.59 -5.57
CA SER A 169 10.69 8.43 -5.85
C SER A 169 10.67 9.02 -7.25
N GLU A 170 10.25 8.26 -8.25
CA GLU A 170 10.16 8.72 -9.63
C GLU A 170 9.08 9.80 -9.82
N VAL A 171 7.91 9.60 -9.19
CA VAL A 171 6.84 10.61 -9.21
C VAL A 171 7.27 11.89 -8.50
N ALA A 172 7.94 11.78 -7.35
CA ALA A 172 8.45 12.92 -6.60
C ALA A 172 9.48 13.71 -7.42
N MET A 173 10.44 13.03 -8.03
CA MET A 173 11.45 13.66 -8.90
C MET A 173 10.82 14.36 -10.12
N ALA A 174 9.85 13.74 -10.78
CA ALA A 174 9.15 14.32 -11.91
C ALA A 174 8.35 15.57 -11.53
N ARG A 175 7.81 15.61 -10.32
CA ARG A 175 7.11 16.79 -9.78
C ARG A 175 8.07 17.94 -9.47
N ASP A 176 9.20 17.65 -8.84
CA ASP A 176 10.21 18.64 -8.50
C ASP A 176 10.82 19.24 -9.77
N TYR A 177 11.10 18.43 -10.79
CA TYR A 177 11.55 18.89 -12.09
C TYR A 177 10.56 19.88 -12.72
N ARG A 178 9.26 19.54 -12.73
CA ARG A 178 8.22 20.43 -13.28
C ARG A 178 8.10 21.76 -12.52
N ARG A 179 8.33 21.76 -11.21
CA ARG A 179 8.31 22.99 -10.38
C ARG A 179 9.49 23.93 -10.66
N GLN A 180 10.66 23.37 -11.02
CA GLN A 180 11.87 24.16 -11.31
C GLN A 180 11.81 24.85 -12.68
N PHE A 181 11.05 24.30 -13.62
CA PHE A 181 11.01 24.77 -15.00
C PHE A 181 9.68 25.43 -15.41
N ASN A 182 8.77 25.62 -14.48
CA ASN A 182 7.56 26.43 -14.63
C ASN A 182 7.58 27.59 -13.64
#